data_d087f37426f4cbdd39c5562f9763f27d
#
_entry.id   d087f37426f4cbdd39c5562f9763f27d
#
_cell.length_a   1.000
_cell.length_b   1.000
_cell.length_c   1.000
_cell.angle_alpha   90.00
_cell.angle_beta   90.00
_cell.angle_gamma   90.00
#
_symmetry.space_group_name_H-M   'P 1'
#
loop_
_entity.id
_entity.type
_entity.pdbx_description
1 polymer ?
#
loop_
_entity_poly.entity_id
_entity_poly.type
_entity_poly.pdbx_seq_one_letter_code
_entity_poly.pdbx_strand_id
1 'polypeptide(L)'
;VLPVVGYLAAIITIIGGICIFNAATTTSAFVAGHVITGVGFITACVATAATSSTRFSLIPANAKATGNEVPEGAFSIGQRRAMIFLAIVISCIAWIWAFILLSNSHSHPAYFVAGHVMVGLACICTSLIALVATIARQVRNDYSERERNKWPKLVLLMGSISFVWGIFVILADSGSANGTTGYIMLGLGLVCYSISSKVILLAKI
;
A
#
# COMPACT_ATOMS: atom_id res chain seq x y z
N VAL A 1 8.28 -9.43 18.13
CA VAL A 1 9.35 -8.42 17.92
C VAL A 1 9.27 -7.82 16.52
N LEU A 2 9.24 -8.62 15.45
CA LEU A 2 9.30 -8.14 14.05
C LEU A 2 8.22 -7.09 13.67
N PRO A 3 6.92 -7.28 14.03
CA PRO A 3 5.90 -6.29 13.70
C PRO A 3 6.10 -4.94 14.39
N VAL A 4 6.56 -4.94 15.64
CA VAL A 4 6.82 -3.70 16.39
C VAL A 4 7.93 -2.89 15.72
N VAL A 5 9.00 -3.55 15.31
CA VAL A 5 10.10 -2.92 14.57
C VAL A 5 9.59 -2.31 13.25
N GLY A 6 8.69 -3.01 12.54
CA GLY A 6 8.09 -2.50 11.31
C GLY A 6 7.26 -1.22 11.53
N TYR A 7 6.45 -1.17 12.57
CA TYR A 7 5.67 0.05 12.88
C TYR A 7 6.56 1.20 13.38
N LEU A 8 7.58 0.91 14.19
CA LEU A 8 8.55 1.94 14.60
C LEU A 8 9.31 2.51 13.39
N ALA A 9 9.76 1.65 12.48
CA ALA A 9 10.39 2.09 11.24
C ALA A 9 9.44 2.97 10.40
N ALA A 10 8.18 2.59 10.29
CA ALA A 10 7.18 3.38 9.58
C ALA A 10 6.99 4.77 10.21
N ILE A 11 6.86 4.84 11.52
CA ILE A 11 6.70 6.12 12.24
C ILE A 11 7.93 7.01 12.04
N ILE A 12 9.13 6.47 12.22
CA ILE A 12 10.38 7.22 12.01
C ILE A 12 10.47 7.74 10.57
N THR A 13 10.11 6.91 9.59
CA THR A 13 10.14 7.28 8.16
C THR A 13 9.12 8.37 7.86
N ILE A 14 7.90 8.29 8.38
CA ILE A 14 6.87 9.32 8.22
C ILE A 14 7.32 10.64 8.84
N ILE A 15 7.78 10.63 10.09
CA ILE A 15 8.24 11.84 10.78
C ILE A 15 9.45 12.44 10.06
N GLY A 16 10.42 11.61 9.68
CA GLY A 16 11.61 12.04 8.94
C GLY A 16 11.25 12.71 7.62
N GLY A 17 10.32 12.12 6.86
CA GLY A 17 9.82 12.71 5.61
C GLY A 17 9.13 14.05 5.84
N ILE A 18 8.28 14.16 6.86
CA ILE A 18 7.61 15.40 7.25
C ILE A 18 8.63 16.49 7.62
N CYS A 19 9.65 16.15 8.38
CA CYS A 19 10.73 17.10 8.73
C CYS A 19 11.47 17.57 7.48
N ILE A 20 11.80 16.66 6.55
CA ILE A 20 12.52 16.99 5.33
C ILE A 20 11.72 17.95 4.45
N PHE A 21 10.44 17.69 4.16
CA PHE A 21 9.69 18.58 3.28
C PHE A 21 9.37 19.94 3.93
N ASN A 22 9.17 19.99 5.25
CA ASN A 22 8.96 21.26 5.96
C ASN A 22 10.23 22.12 6.01
N ALA A 23 11.41 21.50 6.05
CA ALA A 23 12.70 22.21 6.02
C ALA A 23 13.23 22.39 4.58
N ALA A 24 12.49 21.95 3.56
CA ALA A 24 12.98 21.95 2.19
C ALA A 24 13.12 23.35 1.61
N THR A 25 14.32 23.69 1.17
CA THR A 25 14.64 24.91 0.42
C THR A 25 14.77 24.69 -1.08
N THR A 26 14.76 23.42 -1.52
CA THR A 26 14.87 23.01 -2.92
C THR A 26 13.70 22.12 -3.32
N THR A 27 13.32 22.16 -4.61
CA THR A 27 12.29 21.28 -5.18
C THR A 27 12.59 19.81 -4.93
N SER A 28 13.82 19.38 -5.09
CA SER A 28 14.25 17.99 -4.89
C SER A 28 14.09 17.54 -3.43
N ALA A 29 14.46 18.38 -2.46
CA ALA A 29 14.28 18.08 -1.04
C ALA A 29 12.78 18.00 -0.67
N PHE A 30 11.96 18.91 -1.21
CA PHE A 30 10.52 18.89 -1.02
C PHE A 30 9.90 17.59 -1.52
N VAL A 31 10.20 17.20 -2.77
CA VAL A 31 9.71 15.93 -3.37
C VAL A 31 10.21 14.73 -2.57
N ALA A 32 11.50 14.70 -2.23
CA ALA A 32 12.09 13.60 -1.44
C ALA A 32 11.39 13.42 -0.09
N GLY A 33 11.08 14.50 0.62
CA GLY A 33 10.34 14.43 1.89
C GLY A 33 8.96 13.79 1.74
N HIS A 34 8.22 14.13 0.69
CA HIS A 34 6.91 13.52 0.42
C HIS A 34 7.02 12.04 0.03
N VAL A 35 8.02 11.69 -0.80
CA VAL A 35 8.28 10.28 -1.17
C VAL A 35 8.64 9.45 0.06
N ILE A 36 9.50 9.96 0.94
CA ILE A 36 9.87 9.29 2.19
C ILE A 36 8.65 9.09 3.08
N THR A 37 7.78 10.10 3.21
CA THR A 37 6.52 9.98 3.96
C THR A 37 5.62 8.88 3.37
N GLY A 38 5.47 8.84 2.06
CA GLY A 38 4.71 7.80 1.36
C GLY A 38 5.30 6.39 1.53
N VAL A 39 6.62 6.25 1.51
CA VAL A 39 7.31 4.99 1.83
C VAL A 39 7.02 4.57 3.27
N GLY A 40 6.93 5.52 4.21
CA GLY A 40 6.50 5.26 5.58
C GLY A 40 5.09 4.66 5.67
N PHE A 41 4.14 5.17 4.88
CA PHE A 41 2.79 4.60 4.80
C PHE A 41 2.81 3.16 4.25
N ILE A 42 3.60 2.91 3.19
CA ILE A 42 3.78 1.56 2.66
C ILE A 42 4.37 0.64 3.72
N THR A 43 5.39 1.09 4.44
CA THR A 43 6.04 0.32 5.51
C THR A 43 5.06 -0.07 6.61
N ALA A 44 4.16 0.85 7.00
CA ALA A 44 3.08 0.57 7.95
C ALA A 44 2.10 -0.50 7.42
N CYS A 45 1.70 -0.42 6.16
CA CYS A 45 0.84 -1.42 5.52
C CYS A 45 1.54 -2.79 5.42
N VAL A 46 2.83 -2.82 5.09
CA VAL A 46 3.64 -4.05 5.05
C VAL A 46 3.79 -4.66 6.44
N ALA A 47 4.03 -3.85 7.49
CA ALA A 47 4.07 -4.32 8.87
C ALA A 47 2.74 -4.96 9.29
N THR A 48 1.62 -4.36 8.86
CA THR A 48 0.28 -4.91 9.09
C THR A 48 0.08 -6.25 8.37
N ALA A 49 0.52 -6.37 7.11
CA ALA A 49 0.47 -7.61 6.35
C ALA A 49 1.37 -8.70 6.97
N ALA A 50 2.59 -8.34 7.37
CA ALA A 50 3.53 -9.25 8.02
C ALA A 50 2.99 -9.75 9.37
N THR A 51 2.37 -8.89 10.16
CA THR A 51 1.71 -9.27 11.42
C THR A 51 0.61 -10.30 11.18
N SER A 52 -0.20 -10.10 10.14
CA SER A 52 -1.25 -11.04 9.75
C SER A 52 -0.67 -12.37 9.28
N SER A 53 0.40 -12.33 8.48
CA SER A 53 1.06 -13.54 7.94
C SER A 53 1.74 -14.38 9.02
N THR A 54 2.44 -13.77 9.98
CA THR A 54 3.11 -14.50 11.06
C THR A 54 2.10 -15.24 11.93
N ARG A 55 0.95 -14.65 12.21
CA ARG A 55 -0.13 -15.32 12.95
C ARG A 55 -0.74 -16.46 12.15
N PHE A 56 -0.88 -16.31 10.83
CA PHE A 56 -1.35 -17.39 9.94
C PHE A 56 -0.41 -18.59 9.93
N SER A 57 0.91 -18.39 9.93
CA SER A 57 1.90 -19.46 9.94
C SER A 57 1.92 -20.27 11.24
N LEU A 58 1.46 -19.68 12.34
CA LEU A 58 1.38 -20.35 13.64
C LEU A 58 0.18 -21.30 13.77
N ILE A 59 -0.76 -21.28 12.82
CA ILE A 59 -1.92 -22.17 12.86
C ILE A 59 -1.51 -23.57 12.34
N PRO A 60 -1.69 -24.62 13.13
CA PRO A 60 -1.39 -25.98 12.72
C PRO A 60 -2.16 -26.40 11.45
N ALA A 61 -1.54 -27.20 10.58
CA ALA A 61 -2.13 -27.63 9.32
C ALA A 61 -3.45 -28.40 9.49
N ASN A 62 -3.55 -29.23 10.54
CA ASN A 62 -4.75 -29.95 10.91
C ASN A 62 -5.91 -29.04 11.35
N ALA A 63 -5.63 -27.96 12.07
CA ALA A 63 -6.64 -26.98 12.46
C ALA A 63 -7.13 -26.14 11.26
N LYS A 64 -6.29 -25.97 10.22
CA LYS A 64 -6.68 -25.34 8.95
C LYS A 64 -7.66 -26.22 8.17
N ALA A 65 -7.54 -27.53 8.28
CA ALA A 65 -8.36 -28.51 7.53
C ALA A 65 -9.75 -28.75 8.18
N THR A 66 -9.86 -28.65 9.49
CA THR A 66 -11.09 -28.99 10.24
C THR A 66 -12.09 -27.85 10.38
N GLY A 67 -11.67 -26.58 10.18
CA GLY A 67 -12.57 -25.40 10.11
C GLY A 67 -13.32 -25.04 11.40
N ASN A 68 -13.33 -25.90 12.41
CA ASN A 68 -14.22 -25.81 13.56
C ASN A 68 -13.62 -25.19 14.82
N GLU A 69 -12.32 -25.07 14.92
CA GLU A 69 -11.67 -24.48 16.10
C GLU A 69 -10.69 -23.38 15.71
N VAL A 70 -10.88 -22.20 16.29
CA VAL A 70 -9.91 -21.10 16.16
C VAL A 70 -8.70 -21.46 17.02
N PRO A 71 -7.51 -21.71 16.43
CA PRO A 71 -6.34 -22.12 17.19
C PRO A 71 -5.98 -21.12 18.27
N GLU A 72 -5.48 -21.60 19.41
CA GLU A 72 -4.90 -20.74 20.44
C GLU A 72 -3.82 -19.84 19.81
N GLY A 73 -3.95 -18.53 20.04
CA GLY A 73 -3.05 -17.52 19.48
C GLY A 73 -3.46 -16.92 18.13
N ALA A 74 -4.52 -17.40 17.49
CA ALA A 74 -5.10 -16.73 16.32
C ALA A 74 -5.72 -15.38 16.70
N PHE A 75 -5.70 -14.43 15.77
CA PHE A 75 -6.38 -13.15 16.00
C PHE A 75 -7.88 -13.35 16.25
N SER A 76 -8.40 -12.65 17.25
CA SER A 76 -9.85 -12.50 17.40
C SER A 76 -10.44 -11.80 16.18
N ILE A 77 -11.75 -11.96 15.95
CA ILE A 77 -12.47 -11.28 14.85
C ILE A 77 -12.27 -9.76 14.94
N GLY A 78 -12.28 -9.22 16.16
CA GLY A 78 -12.08 -7.81 16.42
C GLY A 78 -10.68 -7.34 16.05
N GLN A 79 -9.65 -8.09 16.42
CA GLN A 79 -8.26 -7.76 16.06
C GLN A 79 -8.04 -7.76 14.53
N ARG A 80 -8.61 -8.71 13.80
CA ARG A 80 -8.53 -8.74 12.34
C ARG A 80 -9.22 -7.56 11.68
N ARG A 81 -10.44 -7.23 12.15
CA ARG A 81 -11.15 -6.04 11.67
C ARG A 81 -10.33 -4.78 11.94
N ALA A 82 -9.71 -4.67 13.12
CA ALA A 82 -8.85 -3.55 13.46
C ALA A 82 -7.63 -3.44 12.52
N MET A 83 -6.98 -4.55 12.16
CA MET A 83 -5.85 -4.56 11.23
C MET A 83 -6.24 -4.11 9.82
N ILE A 84 -7.35 -4.63 9.29
CA ILE A 84 -7.87 -4.21 7.99
C ILE A 84 -8.28 -2.72 8.04
N PHE A 85 -8.95 -2.30 9.10
CA PHE A 85 -9.34 -0.92 9.30
C PHE A 85 -8.13 0.02 9.35
N LEU A 86 -7.09 -0.35 10.09
CA LEU A 86 -5.83 0.42 10.14
C LEU A 86 -5.21 0.58 8.74
N ALA A 87 -5.12 -0.49 7.96
CA ALA A 87 -4.61 -0.42 6.60
C ALA A 87 -5.46 0.47 5.69
N ILE A 88 -6.79 0.43 5.85
CA ILE A 88 -7.72 1.33 5.12
C ILE A 88 -7.46 2.79 5.51
N VAL A 89 -7.34 3.10 6.79
CA VAL A 89 -7.09 4.47 7.27
C VAL A 89 -5.77 5.01 6.70
N ILE A 90 -4.70 4.21 6.75
CA ILE A 90 -3.40 4.61 6.19
C ILE A 90 -3.52 4.88 4.68
N SER A 91 -4.22 4.02 3.93
CA SER A 91 -4.44 4.21 2.51
C SER A 91 -5.27 5.46 2.21
N CYS A 92 -6.33 5.72 2.98
CA CYS A 92 -7.13 6.95 2.84
C CYS A 92 -6.28 8.20 3.08
N ILE A 93 -5.43 8.20 4.10
CA ILE A 93 -4.50 9.32 4.37
C ILE A 93 -3.57 9.53 3.17
N ALA A 94 -3.00 8.47 2.61
CA ALA A 94 -2.13 8.55 1.45
C ALA A 94 -2.85 9.15 0.22
N TRP A 95 -4.10 8.76 -0.03
CA TRP A 95 -4.91 9.31 -1.12
C TRP A 95 -5.27 10.79 -0.90
N ILE A 96 -5.72 11.16 0.30
CA ILE A 96 -6.03 12.55 0.65
C ILE A 96 -4.78 13.41 0.45
N TRP A 97 -3.63 12.94 0.93
CA TRP A 97 -2.36 13.66 0.77
C TRP A 97 -1.99 13.84 -0.70
N ALA A 98 -2.11 12.78 -1.52
CA ALA A 98 -1.87 12.87 -2.96
C ALA A 98 -2.78 13.91 -3.63
N PHE A 99 -4.07 13.92 -3.32
CA PHE A 99 -5.02 14.89 -3.88
C PHE A 99 -4.74 16.32 -3.44
N ILE A 100 -4.35 16.56 -2.18
CA ILE A 100 -3.94 17.89 -1.71
C ILE A 100 -2.73 18.39 -2.51
N LEU A 101 -1.73 17.55 -2.75
CA LEU A 101 -0.57 17.93 -3.55
C LEU A 101 -0.96 18.22 -5.00
N LEU A 102 -1.79 17.36 -5.62
CA LEU A 102 -2.24 17.56 -6.99
C LEU A 102 -3.09 18.82 -7.16
N SER A 103 -3.95 19.13 -6.19
CA SER A 103 -4.76 20.36 -6.25
C SER A 103 -3.90 21.63 -6.21
N ASN A 104 -2.71 21.57 -5.61
CA ASN A 104 -1.75 22.66 -5.58
C ASN A 104 -0.71 22.60 -6.72
N SER A 105 -0.80 21.66 -7.64
CA SER A 105 0.18 21.45 -8.71
C SER A 105 0.33 22.63 -9.68
N HIS A 106 -0.73 23.43 -9.83
CA HIS A 106 -0.70 24.65 -10.65
C HIS A 106 0.16 25.77 -10.05
N SER A 107 0.40 25.75 -8.73
CA SER A 107 1.16 26.81 -8.05
C SER A 107 2.66 26.59 -8.11
N HIS A 108 3.12 25.32 -8.20
CA HIS A 108 4.54 25.00 -8.18
C HIS A 108 4.83 23.60 -8.77
N PRO A 109 5.85 23.45 -9.65
CA PRO A 109 6.22 22.15 -10.26
C PRO A 109 6.50 21.02 -9.26
N ALA A 110 7.01 21.37 -8.07
CA ALA A 110 7.29 20.40 -7.02
C ALA A 110 6.04 19.65 -6.54
N TYR A 111 4.89 20.34 -6.45
CA TYR A 111 3.61 19.74 -6.08
C TYR A 111 3.11 18.76 -7.14
N PHE A 112 3.36 19.07 -8.43
CA PHE A 112 3.03 18.18 -9.53
C PHE A 112 3.76 16.85 -9.36
N VAL A 113 5.09 16.88 -9.25
CA VAL A 113 5.91 15.67 -9.12
C VAL A 113 5.55 14.90 -7.84
N ALA A 114 5.53 15.57 -6.69
CA ALA A 114 5.21 14.94 -5.40
C ALA A 114 3.80 14.32 -5.40
N GLY A 115 2.80 15.02 -5.94
CA GLY A 115 1.42 14.57 -6.00
C GLY A 115 1.25 13.31 -6.84
N HIS A 116 1.85 13.26 -8.03
CA HIS A 116 1.77 12.08 -8.89
C HIS A 116 2.47 10.86 -8.27
N VAL A 117 3.67 11.04 -7.71
CA VAL A 117 4.36 9.94 -7.01
C VAL A 117 3.52 9.45 -5.83
N MET A 118 2.91 10.36 -5.07
CA MET A 118 2.03 9.98 -3.97
C MET A 118 0.78 9.20 -4.42
N VAL A 119 0.22 9.49 -5.61
CA VAL A 119 -0.85 8.64 -6.20
C VAL A 119 -0.38 7.21 -6.39
N GLY A 120 0.81 7.01 -6.97
CA GLY A 120 1.39 5.67 -7.15
C GLY A 120 1.61 4.94 -5.81
N LEU A 121 2.12 5.64 -4.81
CA LEU A 121 2.32 5.09 -3.46
C LEU A 121 0.97 4.77 -2.78
N ALA A 122 -0.07 5.58 -2.96
CA ALA A 122 -1.42 5.31 -2.48
C ALA A 122 -2.04 4.08 -3.16
N CYS A 123 -1.79 3.86 -4.47
CA CYS A 123 -2.17 2.64 -5.17
C CYS A 123 -1.52 1.40 -4.54
N ILE A 124 -0.24 1.48 -4.15
CA ILE A 124 0.45 0.39 -3.44
C ILE A 124 -0.18 0.15 -2.07
N CYS A 125 -0.45 1.19 -1.28
CA CYS A 125 -1.12 1.05 0.02
C CYS A 125 -2.49 0.36 -0.15
N THR A 126 -3.29 0.76 -1.14
CA THR A 126 -4.59 0.12 -1.45
C THR A 126 -4.42 -1.35 -1.85
N SER A 127 -3.38 -1.66 -2.62
CA SER A 127 -3.06 -3.05 -3.01
C SER A 127 -2.68 -3.90 -1.79
N LEU A 128 -1.97 -3.33 -0.83
CA LEU A 128 -1.59 -4.01 0.42
C LEU A 128 -2.81 -4.25 1.33
N ILE A 129 -3.86 -3.42 1.30
CA ILE A 129 -5.13 -3.72 1.99
C ILE A 129 -5.71 -5.03 1.48
N ALA A 130 -5.74 -5.22 0.16
CA ALA A 130 -6.25 -6.45 -0.42
C ALA A 130 -5.42 -7.67 0.01
N LEU A 131 -4.10 -7.52 0.11
CA LEU A 131 -3.22 -8.57 0.63
C LEU A 131 -3.52 -8.89 2.10
N VAL A 132 -3.63 -7.88 2.96
CA VAL A 132 -3.98 -8.04 4.38
C VAL A 132 -5.34 -8.72 4.53
N ALA A 133 -6.34 -8.26 3.77
CA ALA A 133 -7.69 -8.84 3.80
C ALA A 133 -7.70 -10.29 3.35
N THR A 134 -6.92 -10.63 2.30
CA THR A 134 -6.81 -12.00 1.78
C THR A 134 -6.17 -12.92 2.83
N ILE A 135 -5.03 -12.53 3.40
CA ILE A 135 -4.35 -13.30 4.45
C ILE A 135 -5.26 -13.48 5.68
N ALA A 136 -5.90 -12.40 6.13
CA ALA A 136 -6.77 -12.43 7.31
C ALA A 136 -7.96 -13.38 7.15
N ARG A 137 -8.43 -13.63 5.94
CA ARG A 137 -9.58 -14.49 5.63
C ARG A 137 -9.20 -15.96 5.41
N GLN A 138 -8.03 -16.23 4.86
CA GLN A 138 -7.52 -17.59 4.73
C GLN A 138 -7.43 -18.32 6.08
N VAL A 139 -7.14 -17.59 7.16
CA VAL A 139 -7.10 -18.13 8.53
C VAL A 139 -8.43 -18.75 8.93
N ARG A 140 -9.55 -18.39 8.31
CA ARG A 140 -10.89 -18.74 8.74
C ARG A 140 -11.62 -19.75 7.86
N ASN A 141 -11.06 -20.07 6.70
CA ASN A 141 -11.75 -20.84 5.66
C ASN A 141 -13.12 -20.23 5.23
N ASP A 142 -13.30 -18.93 5.48
CA ASP A 142 -14.55 -18.17 5.36
C ASP A 142 -14.56 -17.35 4.06
N TYR A 143 -14.01 -17.93 2.98
CA TYR A 143 -13.84 -17.27 1.70
C TYR A 143 -15.05 -17.55 0.80
N SER A 144 -15.94 -16.59 0.67
CA SER A 144 -16.96 -16.67 -0.37
C SER A 144 -16.30 -16.55 -1.75
N GLU A 145 -16.82 -17.28 -2.75
CA GLU A 145 -16.31 -17.23 -4.13
C GLU A 145 -16.33 -15.80 -4.70
N ARG A 146 -17.31 -15.00 -4.30
CA ARG A 146 -17.41 -13.58 -4.66
C ARG A 146 -16.22 -12.76 -4.15
N GLU A 147 -15.69 -13.08 -2.98
CA GLU A 147 -14.59 -12.36 -2.37
C GLU A 147 -13.24 -12.79 -2.92
N ARG A 148 -13.10 -14.07 -3.28
CA ARG A 148 -11.91 -14.58 -4.00
C ARG A 148 -11.64 -13.80 -5.28
N ASN A 149 -12.69 -13.40 -5.98
CA ASN A 149 -12.59 -12.68 -7.24
C ASN A 149 -12.46 -11.15 -7.06
N LYS A 150 -12.91 -10.60 -5.94
CA LYS A 150 -12.95 -9.15 -5.71
C LYS A 150 -11.57 -8.56 -5.44
N TRP A 151 -10.82 -9.14 -4.53
CA TRP A 151 -9.54 -8.59 -4.09
C TRP A 151 -8.46 -8.59 -5.18
N PRO A 152 -8.26 -9.68 -5.95
CA PRO A 152 -7.34 -9.65 -7.09
C PRO A 152 -7.70 -8.58 -8.12
N LYS A 153 -9.00 -8.41 -8.42
CA LYS A 153 -9.47 -7.38 -9.36
C LYS A 153 -9.17 -5.97 -8.86
N LEU A 154 -9.33 -5.71 -7.56
CA LEU A 154 -8.99 -4.42 -6.97
C LEU A 154 -7.50 -4.10 -7.16
N VAL A 155 -6.62 -5.05 -6.88
CA VAL A 155 -5.16 -4.83 -7.01
C VAL A 155 -4.75 -4.65 -8.48
N LEU A 156 -5.33 -5.43 -9.40
CA LEU A 156 -5.11 -5.25 -10.84
C LEU A 156 -5.57 -3.86 -11.28
N LEU A 157 -6.73 -3.40 -10.80
CA LEU A 157 -7.24 -2.06 -11.09
C LEU A 157 -6.26 -0.98 -10.60
N MET A 158 -5.76 -1.08 -9.36
CA MET A 158 -4.80 -0.12 -8.81
C MET A 158 -3.50 -0.09 -9.62
N GLY A 159 -2.98 -1.27 -10.00
CA GLY A 159 -1.82 -1.38 -10.86
C GLY A 159 -2.05 -0.74 -12.23
N SER A 160 -3.22 -1.00 -12.83
CA SER A 160 -3.58 -0.42 -14.13
C SER A 160 -3.75 1.10 -14.05
N ILE A 161 -4.36 1.62 -12.99
CA ILE A 161 -4.48 3.08 -12.78
C ILE A 161 -3.09 3.71 -12.72
N SER A 162 -2.19 3.20 -11.87
CA SER A 162 -0.84 3.75 -11.74
C SER A 162 -0.05 3.64 -13.05
N PHE A 163 -0.16 2.51 -13.77
CA PHE A 163 0.55 2.26 -15.01
C PHE A 163 0.07 3.18 -16.14
N VAL A 164 -1.24 3.23 -16.39
CA VAL A 164 -1.84 4.06 -17.43
C VAL A 164 -1.61 5.54 -17.15
N TRP A 165 -1.75 5.95 -15.89
CA TRP A 165 -1.47 7.32 -15.47
C TRP A 165 -0.02 7.70 -15.73
N GLY A 166 0.95 6.79 -15.46
CA GLY A 166 2.35 6.99 -15.78
C GLY A 166 2.59 7.23 -17.27
N ILE A 167 1.92 6.46 -18.16
CA ILE A 167 1.97 6.66 -19.61
C ILE A 167 1.46 8.06 -19.98
N PHE A 168 0.32 8.48 -19.44
CA PHE A 168 -0.22 9.81 -19.74
C PHE A 168 0.73 10.92 -19.32
N VAL A 169 1.37 10.81 -18.14
CA VAL A 169 2.34 11.80 -17.66
C VAL A 169 3.57 11.86 -18.58
N ILE A 170 4.06 10.72 -19.08
CA ILE A 170 5.18 10.68 -20.05
C ILE A 170 4.79 11.34 -21.37
N LEU A 171 3.60 11.03 -21.88
CA LEU A 171 3.13 11.56 -23.17
C LEU A 171 2.84 13.06 -23.10
N ALA A 172 2.43 13.56 -21.93
CA ALA A 172 2.16 14.98 -21.74
C ALA A 172 3.44 15.83 -21.79
N ASP A 173 4.57 15.29 -21.34
CA ASP A 173 5.84 16.04 -21.33
C ASP A 173 7.06 15.10 -21.24
N SER A 174 7.52 14.61 -22.38
CA SER A 174 8.59 13.61 -22.48
C SER A 174 10.01 14.12 -22.21
N GLY A 175 10.22 15.43 -22.05
CA GLY A 175 11.55 16.04 -21.94
C GLY A 175 11.91 16.65 -20.59
N SER A 176 11.02 16.61 -19.62
CA SER A 176 11.16 17.33 -18.36
C SER A 176 11.12 16.44 -17.12
N ALA A 177 11.12 17.07 -15.93
CA ALA A 177 10.86 16.42 -14.65
C ALA A 177 9.55 15.61 -14.64
N ASN A 178 8.58 15.97 -15.49
CA ASN A 178 7.31 15.29 -15.64
C ASN A 178 7.49 13.91 -16.28
N GLY A 179 8.35 13.78 -17.30
CA GLY A 179 8.68 12.48 -17.90
C GLY A 179 9.26 11.51 -16.86
N THR A 180 10.21 11.96 -16.04
CA THR A 180 10.77 11.16 -14.94
C THR A 180 9.69 10.72 -13.97
N THR A 181 8.74 11.60 -13.63
CA THR A 181 7.60 11.27 -12.77
C THR A 181 6.75 10.16 -13.37
N GLY A 182 6.48 10.20 -14.67
CA GLY A 182 5.75 9.15 -15.37
C GLY A 182 6.44 7.78 -15.31
N TYR A 183 7.77 7.73 -15.47
CA TYR A 183 8.54 6.47 -15.31
C TYR A 183 8.47 5.93 -13.89
N ILE A 184 8.51 6.79 -12.87
CA ILE A 184 8.33 6.37 -11.48
C ILE A 184 6.93 5.76 -11.31
N MET A 185 5.89 6.38 -11.85
CA MET A 185 4.51 5.87 -11.79
C MET A 185 4.37 4.50 -12.46
N LEU A 186 5.04 4.28 -13.61
CA LEU A 186 5.08 2.97 -14.26
C LEU A 186 5.73 1.91 -13.35
N GLY A 187 6.85 2.24 -12.71
CA GLY A 187 7.53 1.37 -11.76
C GLY A 187 6.63 1.00 -10.57
N LEU A 188 5.92 1.97 -10.00
CA LEU A 188 4.98 1.75 -8.91
C LEU A 188 3.78 0.88 -9.35
N GLY A 189 3.31 1.04 -10.58
CA GLY A 189 2.30 0.16 -11.19
C GLY A 189 2.77 -1.30 -11.27
N LEU A 190 4.02 -1.53 -11.67
CA LEU A 190 4.61 -2.88 -11.69
C LEU A 190 4.71 -3.50 -10.29
N VAL A 191 4.99 -2.69 -9.26
CA VAL A 191 4.94 -3.16 -7.86
C VAL A 191 3.53 -3.61 -7.48
N CYS A 192 2.49 -2.85 -7.88
CA CYS A 192 1.09 -3.26 -7.67
C CYS A 192 0.79 -4.60 -8.36
N TYR A 193 1.25 -4.82 -9.60
CA TYR A 193 1.08 -6.11 -10.29
C TYR A 193 1.80 -7.26 -9.58
N SER A 194 2.97 -7.02 -9.00
CA SER A 194 3.68 -8.01 -8.20
C SER A 194 2.89 -8.39 -6.93
N ILE A 195 2.24 -7.43 -6.28
CA ILE A 195 1.33 -7.68 -5.16
C ILE A 195 0.11 -8.47 -5.64
N SER A 196 -0.44 -8.11 -6.81
CA SER A 196 -1.58 -8.81 -7.42
C SER A 196 -1.30 -10.31 -7.62
N SER A 197 -0.12 -10.66 -8.13
CA SER A 197 0.25 -12.06 -8.33
C SER A 197 0.22 -12.85 -7.02
N LYS A 198 0.70 -12.25 -5.93
CA LYS A 198 0.62 -12.85 -4.58
C LYS A 198 -0.81 -12.98 -4.07
N VAL A 199 -1.64 -11.96 -4.25
CA VAL A 199 -3.06 -11.99 -3.84
C VAL A 199 -3.82 -13.07 -4.62
N ILE A 200 -3.56 -13.21 -5.93
CA ILE A 200 -4.17 -14.25 -6.77
C ILE A 200 -3.75 -15.65 -6.31
N LEU A 201 -2.45 -15.84 -6.04
CA LEU A 201 -1.93 -17.12 -5.57
C LEU A 201 -2.56 -17.52 -4.24
N LEU A 202 -2.61 -16.60 -3.29
CA LEU A 202 -3.23 -16.82 -1.99
C LEU A 202 -4.75 -17.05 -2.09
N ALA A 203 -5.45 -16.45 -3.03
CA ALA A 203 -6.89 -16.64 -3.22
C ALA A 203 -7.26 -17.99 -3.84
N LYS A 204 -6.30 -18.73 -4.41
CA LYS A 204 -6.50 -20.06 -5.01
C LYS A 204 -6.28 -21.22 -4.05
N ILE A 205 -5.63 -20.97 -2.92
CA ILE A 205 -5.38 -21.94 -1.85
C ILE A 205 -6.54 -21.92 -0.88
#